data_dae9cba23742d4c588326964112cf2aa
#
_entry.id   dae9cba23742d4c588326964112cf2aa
#
_cell.length_a   1.000
_cell.length_b   1.000
_cell.length_c   1.000
_cell.angle_alpha   90.00
_cell.angle_beta   90.00
_cell.angle_gamma   90.00
#
_symmetry.space_group_name_H-M   'P 1'
#
loop_
_entity.id
_entity.type
_entity.pdbx_description
1 polymer ?
#
loop_
_entity_poly.entity_id
_entity_poly.type
_entity_poly.pdbx_seq_one_letter_code
_entity_poly.pdbx_strand_id
1 'polypeptide(L)'
;MAKKIAIIGAGPGGLTAGMILARHGYDVEIFEKEGLVGGRNAPIKQDGYTFDTGPTFLMMNFVLEEVFGLAGRDVSQYIEQIKLDPMYRLAFSDMEISPSSGPDKMMQELARVFPGSEAGYQKFLKTEKVRFDAMYPCLKADYSSLSSIFSPNLLKALPHLSLGKSIFENLGEYFTPEKLKLSFTFQSKYLGMSAWECPAAFSIIPFIEHAYGIFHVTGGLNMISHAMNKVFCEHGGTLRLNTPVKQILVEDKTAKGVVLADGEKVYADEVIINADFGYSMAHLTGSGDTKYSREKLDSMEYSCSTFMLYLGLDHLYDIPHHNVFFAEQYRQNIDNIFHNGRLSDDFSFYVQNASITDPTLAPEGHSTIYVLVPVSNLSFPIAWEQEKERYADKVLDALESRVGLAGLRSHIKTSKITTPEDWQNSYHVYKGATFNLAHTLGQMLYFRPHNEFECFRNCYLVGGGTHPGSGLPTIYESGRISAEMILAKHARGM
;
A
#
# COMPACT_ATOMS: atom_id res chain seq x y z
N MET A 1 -16.59 23.79 23.98
CA MET A 1 -16.01 22.44 24.14
C MET A 1 -15.31 22.07 22.84
N ALA A 2 -14.20 21.37 22.92
CA ALA A 2 -13.57 20.84 21.72
C ALA A 2 -14.54 19.90 20.99
N LYS A 3 -14.55 19.95 19.67
CA LYS A 3 -15.37 19.04 18.88
C LYS A 3 -14.78 17.65 18.93
N LYS A 4 -15.64 16.64 19.04
CA LYS A 4 -15.27 15.24 19.16
C LYS A 4 -15.25 14.55 17.80
N ILE A 5 -14.17 13.81 17.54
CA ILE A 5 -13.97 13.06 16.28
C ILE A 5 -13.74 11.60 16.61
N ALA A 6 -14.53 10.72 16.01
CA ALA A 6 -14.37 9.27 16.10
C ALA A 6 -13.69 8.74 14.82
N ILE A 7 -12.57 8.03 14.95
CA ILE A 7 -11.85 7.42 13.83
C ILE A 7 -11.92 5.89 13.95
N ILE A 8 -12.37 5.22 12.91
CA ILE A 8 -12.49 3.76 12.85
C ILE A 8 -11.25 3.19 12.19
N GLY A 9 -10.39 2.54 12.95
CA GLY A 9 -9.15 1.89 12.51
C GLY A 9 -7.88 2.73 12.68
N ALA A 10 -6.89 2.16 13.37
CA ALA A 10 -5.57 2.74 13.61
C ALA A 10 -4.54 2.37 12.53
N GLY A 11 -4.97 2.24 11.28
CA GLY A 11 -4.05 2.15 10.14
C GLY A 11 -3.41 3.51 9.81
N PRO A 12 -2.40 3.55 8.91
CA PRO A 12 -1.62 4.76 8.64
C PRO A 12 -2.45 6.00 8.27
N GLY A 13 -3.54 5.84 7.51
CA GLY A 13 -4.40 6.97 7.13
C GLY A 13 -5.19 7.53 8.30
N GLY A 14 -5.77 6.67 9.17
CA GLY A 14 -6.48 7.11 10.37
C GLY A 14 -5.57 7.77 11.38
N LEU A 15 -4.34 7.22 11.55
CA LEU A 15 -3.32 7.83 12.39
C LEU A 15 -2.87 9.19 11.84
N THR A 16 -2.72 9.33 10.51
CA THR A 16 -2.42 10.61 9.87
C THR A 16 -3.49 11.66 10.17
N ALA A 17 -4.77 11.33 9.93
CA ALA A 17 -5.88 12.23 10.23
C ALA A 17 -5.94 12.56 11.73
N GLY A 18 -5.78 11.53 12.56
CA GLY A 18 -5.82 11.67 14.02
C GLY A 18 -4.77 12.62 14.58
N MET A 19 -3.49 12.46 14.19
CA MET A 19 -2.43 13.32 14.71
C MET A 19 -2.54 14.78 14.23
N ILE A 20 -3.02 15.01 12.99
CA ILE A 20 -3.25 16.36 12.48
C ILE A 20 -4.40 17.02 13.27
N LEU A 21 -5.53 16.34 13.44
CA LEU A 21 -6.70 16.88 14.13
C LEU A 21 -6.45 17.09 15.63
N ALA A 22 -5.80 16.14 16.30
CA ALA A 22 -5.42 16.28 17.71
C ALA A 22 -4.49 17.49 17.92
N ARG A 23 -3.52 17.72 17.02
CA ARG A 23 -2.65 18.90 17.03
C ARG A 23 -3.43 20.22 16.98
N HIS A 24 -4.59 20.23 16.30
CA HIS A 24 -5.46 21.38 16.19
C HIS A 24 -6.50 21.50 17.32
N GLY A 25 -6.36 20.71 18.39
CA GLY A 25 -7.16 20.81 19.62
C GLY A 25 -8.53 20.14 19.55
N TYR A 26 -8.74 19.23 18.58
CA TYR A 26 -9.92 18.36 18.58
C TYR A 26 -9.81 17.25 19.62
N ASP A 27 -10.94 16.83 20.17
CA ASP A 27 -11.04 15.63 21.02
C ASP A 27 -11.16 14.41 20.08
N VAL A 28 -10.03 13.76 19.79
CA VAL A 28 -9.96 12.67 18.81
C VAL A 28 -9.81 11.33 19.51
N GLU A 29 -10.71 10.41 19.17
CA GLU A 29 -10.69 9.03 19.67
C GLU A 29 -10.60 8.05 18.51
N ILE A 30 -9.55 7.19 18.50
CA ILE A 30 -9.34 6.14 17.49
C ILE A 30 -9.73 4.79 18.08
N PHE A 31 -10.56 4.03 17.36
CA PHE A 31 -11.00 2.67 17.72
C PHE A 31 -10.32 1.66 16.80
N GLU A 32 -9.54 0.75 17.38
CA GLU A 32 -8.83 -0.30 16.64
C GLU A 32 -9.27 -1.68 17.15
N LYS A 33 -9.67 -2.57 16.25
CA LYS A 33 -10.11 -3.92 16.58
C LYS A 33 -8.99 -4.83 17.11
N GLU A 34 -7.76 -4.58 16.68
CA GLU A 34 -6.59 -5.36 17.06
C GLU A 34 -5.90 -4.79 18.32
N GLY A 35 -5.00 -5.59 18.90
CA GLY A 35 -4.14 -5.17 20.01
C GLY A 35 -2.92 -4.32 19.59
N LEU A 36 -2.79 -3.98 18.31
CA LEU A 36 -1.67 -3.23 17.75
C LEU A 36 -2.16 -2.20 16.73
N VAL A 37 -1.44 -1.09 16.62
CA VAL A 37 -1.65 -0.09 15.56
C VAL A 37 -1.03 -0.53 14.25
N GLY A 38 -1.51 0.03 13.14
CA GLY A 38 -0.90 -0.13 11.82
C GLY A 38 -1.79 -0.83 10.80
N GLY A 39 -2.78 -1.62 11.21
CA GLY A 39 -3.61 -2.39 10.29
C GLY A 39 -2.75 -3.31 9.40
N ARG A 40 -2.76 -3.12 8.06
CA ARG A 40 -1.88 -3.87 7.13
C ARG A 40 -0.40 -3.46 7.22
N ASN A 41 -0.06 -2.39 7.93
CA ASN A 41 1.30 -2.00 8.29
C ASN A 41 1.66 -2.42 9.74
N ALA A 42 0.81 -3.17 10.45
CA ALA A 42 1.13 -3.73 11.75
C ALA A 42 2.20 -4.85 11.62
N PRO A 43 3.03 -5.09 12.63
CA PRO A 43 4.00 -6.18 12.58
C PRO A 43 3.34 -7.54 12.80
N ILE A 44 3.89 -8.58 12.20
CA ILE A 44 3.68 -9.96 12.65
C ILE A 44 4.85 -10.30 13.58
N LYS A 45 4.56 -10.56 14.86
CA LYS A 45 5.55 -10.98 15.85
C LYS A 45 5.29 -12.43 16.24
N GLN A 46 6.26 -13.30 16.02
CA GLN A 46 6.16 -14.73 16.29
C GLN A 46 7.54 -15.30 16.67
N ASP A 47 7.63 -15.96 17.81
CA ASP A 47 8.82 -16.69 18.29
C ASP A 47 10.13 -15.86 18.28
N GLY A 48 10.05 -14.58 18.59
CA GLY A 48 11.18 -13.65 18.59
C GLY A 48 11.51 -13.01 17.24
N TYR A 49 10.78 -13.35 16.18
CA TYR A 49 10.90 -12.74 14.86
C TYR A 49 9.84 -11.66 14.66
N THR A 50 10.21 -10.62 13.92
CA THR A 50 9.30 -9.53 13.53
C THR A 50 9.29 -9.39 12.01
N PHE A 51 8.11 -9.50 11.41
CA PHE A 51 7.90 -9.34 9.97
C PHE A 51 7.03 -8.12 9.68
N ASP A 52 7.29 -7.45 8.58
CA ASP A 52 6.31 -6.55 7.98
C ASP A 52 5.13 -7.38 7.45
N THR A 53 3.89 -6.91 7.66
CA THR A 53 2.71 -7.65 7.19
C THR A 53 2.45 -7.43 5.70
N GLY A 54 2.54 -6.19 5.24
CA GLY A 54 2.21 -5.79 3.85
C GLY A 54 3.33 -4.98 3.20
N PRO A 55 3.40 -3.64 3.41
CA PRO A 55 4.46 -2.83 2.83
C PRO A 55 5.81 -3.16 3.46
N THR A 56 6.86 -3.22 2.64
CA THR A 56 8.21 -3.65 3.03
C THR A 56 9.28 -2.57 2.84
N PHE A 57 8.95 -1.46 2.20
CA PHE A 57 9.82 -0.30 2.06
C PHE A 57 9.05 1.00 1.98
N LEU A 58 9.69 2.09 2.36
CA LEU A 58 9.18 3.44 2.25
C LEU A 58 9.69 4.07 0.97
N MET A 59 8.78 4.59 0.16
CA MET A 59 9.06 5.52 -0.93
C MET A 59 8.42 6.88 -0.66
N MET A 60 8.84 7.93 -1.37
CA MET A 60 8.33 9.28 -1.15
C MET A 60 8.39 9.69 0.34
N ASN A 61 9.51 9.45 1.00
CA ASN A 61 9.70 9.75 2.42
C ASN A 61 9.37 11.22 2.76
N PHE A 62 9.53 12.13 1.79
CA PHE A 62 9.14 13.54 1.95
C PHE A 62 7.64 13.73 2.23
N VAL A 63 6.74 12.82 1.78
CA VAL A 63 5.31 12.87 2.15
C VAL A 63 5.13 12.58 3.64
N LEU A 64 5.89 11.61 4.16
CA LEU A 64 5.88 11.29 5.58
C LEU A 64 6.42 12.46 6.40
N GLU A 65 7.50 13.10 5.94
CA GLU A 65 8.06 14.31 6.55
C GLU A 65 7.04 15.46 6.56
N GLU A 66 6.34 15.71 5.45
CA GLU A 66 5.27 16.72 5.36
C GLU A 66 4.14 16.44 6.38
N VAL A 67 3.70 15.20 6.49
CA VAL A 67 2.60 14.81 7.40
C VAL A 67 3.00 14.98 8.87
N PHE A 68 4.22 14.59 9.25
CA PHE A 68 4.74 14.87 10.59
C PHE A 68 4.91 16.38 10.84
N GLY A 69 5.35 17.13 9.82
CA GLY A 69 5.42 18.59 9.86
C GLY A 69 4.06 19.24 10.13
N LEU A 70 2.98 18.78 9.50
CA LEU A 70 1.61 19.23 9.78
C LEU A 70 1.18 18.92 11.23
N ALA A 71 1.69 17.85 11.81
CA ALA A 71 1.50 17.55 13.22
C ALA A 71 2.50 18.28 14.14
N GLY A 72 3.34 19.19 13.61
CA GLY A 72 4.33 19.96 14.39
C GLY A 72 5.45 19.10 14.95
N ARG A 73 5.85 18.06 14.24
CA ARG A 73 6.91 17.13 14.63
C ARG A 73 7.86 16.88 13.47
N ASP A 74 9.09 16.46 13.82
CA ASP A 74 10.11 15.99 12.89
C ASP A 74 10.16 14.46 12.96
N VAL A 75 9.88 13.79 11.85
CA VAL A 75 9.83 12.31 11.77
C VAL A 75 11.18 11.66 12.14
N SER A 76 12.28 12.33 11.88
CA SER A 76 13.64 11.84 12.21
C SER A 76 13.88 11.63 13.71
N GLN A 77 13.06 12.25 14.56
CA GLN A 77 13.10 12.06 16.01
C GLN A 77 12.36 10.80 16.48
N TYR A 78 11.66 10.13 15.59
CA TYR A 78 10.78 8.99 15.91
C TYR A 78 11.20 7.69 15.24
N ILE A 79 11.75 7.77 14.04
CA ILE A 79 12.18 6.61 13.24
C ILE A 79 13.54 6.87 12.59
N GLU A 80 14.30 5.80 12.42
CA GLU A 80 15.53 5.78 11.64
C GLU A 80 15.22 5.19 10.25
N GLN A 81 15.60 5.93 9.20
CA GLN A 81 15.41 5.53 7.80
C GLN A 81 16.76 5.17 7.18
N ILE A 82 16.87 3.98 6.61
CA ILE A 82 18.07 3.47 5.94
C ILE A 82 17.78 3.46 4.42
N LYS A 83 18.48 4.29 3.66
CA LYS A 83 18.39 4.28 2.19
C LYS A 83 19.02 3.01 1.63
N LEU A 84 18.28 2.29 0.80
CA LEU A 84 18.76 1.05 0.19
C LEU A 84 19.42 1.33 -1.16
N ASP A 85 20.65 0.81 -1.35
CA ASP A 85 21.39 0.91 -2.60
C ASP A 85 22.34 -0.30 -2.79
N PRO A 86 22.12 -1.20 -3.75
CA PRO A 86 21.04 -1.16 -4.73
C PRO A 86 19.65 -1.23 -4.07
N MET A 87 18.63 -0.69 -4.75
CA MET A 87 17.25 -0.68 -4.26
C MET A 87 16.70 -2.10 -4.14
N TYR A 88 16.92 -2.91 -5.15
CA TYR A 88 16.48 -4.30 -5.24
C TYR A 88 17.27 -5.04 -6.33
N ARG A 89 17.22 -6.37 -6.29
CA ARG A 89 17.64 -7.24 -7.38
C ARG A 89 16.41 -7.70 -8.17
N LEU A 90 16.48 -7.60 -9.51
CA LEU A 90 15.49 -8.11 -10.44
C LEU A 90 16.11 -9.29 -11.18
N ALA A 91 15.63 -10.49 -10.96
CA ALA A 91 16.17 -11.72 -11.51
C ALA A 91 15.21 -12.32 -12.55
N PHE A 92 15.72 -12.47 -13.77
CA PHE A 92 15.14 -13.29 -14.83
C PHE A 92 15.87 -14.63 -14.88
N SER A 93 15.38 -15.60 -15.68
CA SER A 93 16.02 -16.92 -15.77
C SER A 93 17.44 -16.93 -16.32
N ASP A 94 17.81 -15.91 -17.11
CA ASP A 94 19.08 -15.81 -17.86
C ASP A 94 19.91 -14.57 -17.51
N MET A 95 19.38 -13.64 -16.69
CA MET A 95 20.06 -12.40 -16.32
C MET A 95 19.50 -11.80 -15.06
N GLU A 96 20.27 -10.90 -14.46
CA GLU A 96 19.81 -10.06 -13.35
C GLU A 96 20.29 -8.62 -13.51
N ILE A 97 19.54 -7.70 -12.94
CA ILE A 97 19.87 -6.28 -12.84
C ILE A 97 19.59 -5.79 -11.41
N SER A 98 20.47 -4.91 -10.92
CA SER A 98 20.40 -4.34 -9.57
C SER A 98 20.25 -2.82 -9.64
N PRO A 99 19.03 -2.28 -9.80
CA PRO A 99 18.79 -0.86 -9.93
C PRO A 99 19.24 -0.06 -8.71
N SER A 100 19.84 1.10 -8.99
CA SER A 100 20.28 2.09 -8.01
C SER A 100 19.54 3.42 -8.22
N SER A 101 19.25 4.13 -7.15
CA SER A 101 18.76 5.52 -7.21
C SER A 101 19.88 6.54 -7.44
N GLY A 102 21.15 6.11 -7.43
CA GLY A 102 22.29 6.92 -7.86
C GLY A 102 22.40 6.92 -9.39
N PRO A 103 22.22 8.06 -10.10
CA PRO A 103 22.19 8.07 -11.56
C PRO A 103 23.43 7.46 -12.21
N ASP A 104 24.64 7.75 -11.69
CA ASP A 104 25.90 7.23 -12.22
C ASP A 104 26.01 5.71 -12.06
N LYS A 105 25.60 5.18 -10.88
CA LYS A 105 25.58 3.73 -10.62
C LYS A 105 24.57 3.03 -11.53
N MET A 106 23.39 3.61 -11.72
CA MET A 106 22.38 3.05 -12.61
C MET A 106 22.82 3.07 -14.07
N MET A 107 23.53 4.12 -14.51
CA MET A 107 24.10 4.18 -15.85
C MET A 107 25.17 3.09 -16.07
N GLN A 108 26.03 2.83 -15.08
CA GLN A 108 27.00 1.73 -15.12
C GLN A 108 26.31 0.36 -15.17
N GLU A 109 25.26 0.18 -14.38
CA GLU A 109 24.48 -1.06 -14.36
C GLU A 109 23.77 -1.31 -15.70
N LEU A 110 23.21 -0.26 -16.32
CA LEU A 110 22.61 -0.35 -17.66
C LEU A 110 23.67 -0.68 -18.72
N ALA A 111 24.83 -0.03 -18.69
CA ALA A 111 25.93 -0.34 -19.62
C ALA A 111 26.39 -1.80 -19.48
N ARG A 112 26.33 -2.37 -18.27
CA ARG A 112 26.69 -3.77 -18.01
C ARG A 112 25.66 -4.75 -18.56
N VAL A 113 24.35 -4.47 -18.34
CA VAL A 113 23.26 -5.45 -18.56
C VAL A 113 22.51 -5.18 -19.87
N PHE A 114 22.30 -3.91 -20.22
CA PHE A 114 21.56 -3.45 -21.40
C PHE A 114 22.32 -2.35 -22.14
N PRO A 115 23.53 -2.62 -22.68
CA PRO A 115 24.38 -1.63 -23.33
C PRO A 115 23.63 -0.87 -24.44
N GLY A 116 23.75 0.45 -24.44
CA GLY A 116 23.04 1.34 -25.36
C GLY A 116 21.68 1.84 -24.89
N SER A 117 21.23 1.44 -23.69
CA SER A 117 19.94 1.89 -23.11
C SER A 117 20.08 3.14 -22.22
N GLU A 118 21.31 3.63 -22.01
CA GLU A 118 21.63 4.75 -21.11
C GLU A 118 20.92 6.05 -21.50
N ALA A 119 20.92 6.36 -22.79
CA ALA A 119 20.24 7.55 -23.31
C ALA A 119 18.72 7.47 -23.12
N GLY A 120 18.14 6.25 -23.24
CA GLY A 120 16.73 5.99 -22.94
C GLY A 120 16.39 6.25 -21.48
N TYR A 121 17.27 5.83 -20.57
CA TYR A 121 17.11 6.07 -19.14
C TYR A 121 17.17 7.57 -18.77
N GLN A 122 18.10 8.31 -19.35
CA GLN A 122 18.16 9.76 -19.16
C GLN A 122 16.90 10.45 -19.68
N LYS A 123 16.39 10.03 -20.85
CA LYS A 123 15.13 10.53 -21.40
C LYS A 123 13.95 10.18 -20.47
N PHE A 124 13.90 8.97 -19.94
CA PHE A 124 12.91 8.52 -18.97
C PHE A 124 12.89 9.44 -17.73
N LEU A 125 14.02 9.61 -17.06
CA LEU A 125 14.11 10.46 -15.87
C LEU A 125 13.64 11.90 -16.15
N LYS A 126 14.07 12.49 -17.28
CA LYS A 126 13.67 13.85 -17.64
C LYS A 126 12.17 13.98 -17.92
N THR A 127 11.60 13.04 -18.67
CA THR A 127 10.18 13.09 -19.09
C THR A 127 9.26 12.79 -17.92
N GLU A 128 9.58 11.76 -17.13
CA GLU A 128 8.76 11.37 -15.98
C GLU A 128 8.86 12.36 -14.83
N LYS A 129 9.96 13.12 -14.70
CA LYS A 129 10.04 14.26 -13.77
C LYS A 129 8.97 15.31 -14.08
N VAL A 130 8.83 15.68 -15.35
CA VAL A 130 7.82 16.66 -15.78
C VAL A 130 6.41 16.11 -15.51
N ARG A 131 6.17 14.82 -15.78
CA ARG A 131 4.91 14.15 -15.47
C ARG A 131 4.63 14.17 -13.97
N PHE A 132 5.60 13.79 -13.16
CA PHE A 132 5.48 13.79 -11.70
C PHE A 132 5.14 15.18 -11.16
N ASP A 133 5.87 16.21 -11.58
CA ASP A 133 5.65 17.59 -11.14
C ASP A 133 4.24 18.11 -11.50
N ALA A 134 3.69 17.66 -12.63
CA ALA A 134 2.34 18.00 -13.03
C ALA A 134 1.26 17.22 -12.26
N MET A 135 1.52 15.95 -11.93
CA MET A 135 0.53 15.04 -11.33
C MET A 135 0.55 15.07 -9.79
N TYR A 136 1.69 15.32 -9.16
CA TYR A 136 1.80 15.29 -7.69
C TYR A 136 0.82 16.24 -6.98
N PRO A 137 0.57 17.47 -7.45
CA PRO A 137 -0.45 18.33 -6.87
C PRO A 137 -1.87 17.74 -6.94
N CYS A 138 -2.14 16.87 -7.93
CA CYS A 138 -3.45 16.20 -8.04
C CYS A 138 -3.66 15.15 -6.93
N LEU A 139 -2.60 14.52 -6.44
CA LEU A 139 -2.70 13.57 -5.32
C LEU A 139 -3.10 14.25 -4.02
N LYS A 140 -2.77 15.53 -3.88
CA LYS A 140 -3.03 16.35 -2.68
C LYS A 140 -4.40 17.03 -2.68
N ALA A 141 -5.11 17.01 -3.79
CA ALA A 141 -6.37 17.72 -3.96
C ALA A 141 -7.57 16.87 -3.58
N ASP A 142 -8.63 17.52 -3.10
CA ASP A 142 -9.95 16.90 -2.92
C ASP A 142 -10.68 16.78 -4.25
N TYR A 143 -11.32 15.62 -4.48
CA TYR A 143 -12.14 15.34 -5.66
C TYR A 143 -13.59 14.99 -5.29
N SER A 144 -14.09 15.47 -4.16
CA SER A 144 -15.46 15.21 -3.70
C SER A 144 -16.55 15.96 -4.51
N SER A 145 -16.17 16.88 -5.40
CA SER A 145 -17.10 17.63 -6.25
C SER A 145 -16.82 17.46 -7.73
N LEU A 146 -17.87 17.50 -8.57
CA LEU A 146 -17.73 17.43 -10.03
C LEU A 146 -16.87 18.59 -10.58
N SER A 147 -16.90 19.75 -9.95
CA SER A 147 -16.07 20.90 -10.35
C SER A 147 -14.58 20.66 -10.19
N SER A 148 -14.16 19.73 -9.33
CA SER A 148 -12.75 19.39 -9.14
C SER A 148 -12.09 18.79 -10.40
N ILE A 149 -12.89 18.20 -11.30
CA ILE A 149 -12.41 17.71 -12.62
C ILE A 149 -11.87 18.86 -13.47
N PHE A 150 -12.35 20.07 -13.26
CA PHE A 150 -11.91 21.29 -13.96
C PHE A 150 -10.87 22.09 -13.16
N SER A 151 -10.27 21.48 -12.12
CA SER A 151 -9.25 22.15 -11.33
C SER A 151 -8.03 22.50 -12.18
N PRO A 152 -7.36 23.66 -11.90
CA PRO A 152 -6.15 24.06 -12.62
C PRO A 152 -5.04 23.01 -12.58
N ASN A 153 -4.92 22.27 -11.47
CA ASN A 153 -3.95 21.20 -11.32
C ASN A 153 -4.23 20.05 -12.29
N LEU A 154 -5.47 19.58 -12.36
CA LEU A 154 -5.82 18.49 -13.26
C LEU A 154 -5.71 18.89 -14.74
N LEU A 155 -6.11 20.12 -15.09
CA LEU A 155 -5.94 20.64 -16.45
C LEU A 155 -4.46 20.71 -16.87
N LYS A 156 -3.56 21.06 -15.95
CA LYS A 156 -2.09 21.03 -16.19
C LYS A 156 -1.57 19.59 -16.32
N ALA A 157 -2.13 18.66 -15.59
CA ALA A 157 -1.70 17.24 -15.63
C ALA A 157 -2.16 16.51 -16.88
N LEU A 158 -3.31 16.88 -17.48
CA LEU A 158 -3.93 16.19 -18.62
C LEU A 158 -2.96 15.87 -19.79
N PRO A 159 -2.12 16.81 -20.28
CA PRO A 159 -1.17 16.52 -21.36
C PRO A 159 -0.14 15.44 -21.01
N HIS A 160 0.09 15.18 -19.73
CA HIS A 160 1.10 14.27 -19.24
C HIS A 160 0.55 12.89 -18.86
N LEU A 161 -0.78 12.65 -18.94
CA LEU A 161 -1.39 11.39 -18.54
C LEU A 161 -1.17 10.25 -19.53
N SER A 162 -0.75 10.54 -20.78
CA SER A 162 -0.60 9.55 -21.87
C SER A 162 -1.83 8.64 -21.99
N LEU A 163 -3.05 9.27 -22.05
CA LEU A 163 -4.32 8.56 -22.09
C LEU A 163 -4.35 7.55 -23.25
N GLY A 164 -4.93 6.38 -22.99
CA GLY A 164 -5.05 5.29 -23.97
C GLY A 164 -3.82 4.40 -24.10
N LYS A 165 -2.73 4.66 -23.35
CA LYS A 165 -1.55 3.80 -23.28
C LYS A 165 -1.45 3.09 -21.93
N SER A 166 -0.91 1.89 -21.95
CA SER A 166 -0.46 1.19 -20.73
C SER A 166 0.93 1.65 -20.30
N ILE A 167 1.32 1.33 -19.06
CA ILE A 167 2.69 1.58 -18.57
C ILE A 167 3.73 0.85 -19.44
N PHE A 168 3.43 -0.38 -19.88
CA PHE A 168 4.35 -1.15 -20.73
C PHE A 168 4.57 -0.49 -22.11
N GLU A 169 3.50 0.04 -22.73
CA GLU A 169 3.58 0.78 -23.98
C GLU A 169 4.32 2.11 -23.81
N ASN A 170 4.05 2.84 -22.73
CA ASN A 170 4.72 4.11 -22.42
C ASN A 170 6.24 3.92 -22.24
N LEU A 171 6.64 2.86 -21.56
CA LEU A 171 8.07 2.56 -21.36
C LEU A 171 8.76 2.11 -22.65
N GLY A 172 8.03 1.65 -23.65
CA GLY A 172 8.52 1.42 -25.00
C GLY A 172 9.03 2.68 -25.72
N GLU A 173 8.67 3.88 -25.25
CA GLU A 173 9.20 5.16 -25.76
C GLU A 173 10.65 5.46 -25.30
N TYR A 174 11.09 4.77 -24.26
CA TYR A 174 12.40 4.94 -23.63
C TYR A 174 13.32 3.73 -23.85
N PHE A 175 12.75 2.51 -23.81
CA PHE A 175 13.51 1.27 -23.79
C PHE A 175 13.06 0.31 -24.89
N THR A 176 14.04 -0.24 -25.62
CA THR A 176 13.80 -1.26 -26.64
C THR A 176 13.79 -2.68 -26.05
N PRO A 177 14.74 -3.09 -25.17
CA PRO A 177 14.74 -4.45 -24.64
C PRO A 177 13.51 -4.73 -23.77
N GLU A 178 12.82 -5.84 -24.02
CA GLU A 178 11.61 -6.19 -23.30
C GLU A 178 11.86 -6.38 -21.80
N LYS A 179 12.92 -7.09 -21.41
CA LYS A 179 13.27 -7.29 -20.00
C LYS A 179 13.60 -5.98 -19.30
N LEU A 180 14.18 -5.00 -20.01
CA LEU A 180 14.38 -3.66 -19.45
C LEU A 180 13.05 -2.95 -19.23
N LYS A 181 12.10 -3.03 -20.17
CA LYS A 181 10.73 -2.52 -19.93
C LYS A 181 10.08 -3.20 -18.73
N LEU A 182 10.18 -4.52 -18.62
CA LEU A 182 9.64 -5.27 -17.47
C LEU A 182 10.29 -4.83 -16.16
N SER A 183 11.60 -4.51 -16.17
CA SER A 183 12.31 -3.98 -15.00
C SER A 183 11.80 -2.63 -14.50
N PHE A 184 11.04 -1.89 -15.33
CA PHE A 184 10.41 -0.61 -14.99
C PHE A 184 8.87 -0.69 -14.98
N THR A 185 8.28 -1.89 -15.09
CA THR A 185 6.82 -2.07 -15.05
C THR A 185 6.34 -2.94 -13.90
N PHE A 186 7.23 -3.69 -13.24
CA PHE A 186 6.82 -4.59 -12.16
C PHE A 186 6.15 -3.83 -11.01
N GLN A 187 6.41 -2.53 -10.87
CA GLN A 187 5.77 -1.62 -9.91
C GLN A 187 4.25 -1.50 -10.12
N SER A 188 3.71 -1.84 -11.29
CA SER A 188 2.25 -1.94 -11.48
C SER A 188 1.60 -2.91 -10.49
N LYS A 189 2.36 -3.91 -9.99
CA LYS A 189 1.92 -4.84 -8.94
C LYS A 189 1.71 -4.17 -7.59
N TYR A 190 2.35 -3.03 -7.31
CA TYR A 190 2.06 -2.23 -6.10
C TYR A 190 0.64 -1.65 -6.11
N LEU A 191 0.06 -1.53 -7.31
CA LEU A 191 -1.33 -1.13 -7.53
C LEU A 191 -2.25 -2.34 -7.70
N GLY A 192 -1.69 -3.57 -7.69
CA GLY A 192 -2.39 -4.79 -7.96
C GLY A 192 -2.93 -4.90 -9.37
N MET A 193 -2.19 -4.41 -10.37
CA MET A 193 -2.60 -4.37 -11.77
C MET A 193 -1.57 -5.03 -12.71
N SER A 194 -2.06 -5.49 -13.86
CA SER A 194 -1.22 -5.92 -14.99
C SER A 194 -0.49 -4.72 -15.61
N ALA A 195 0.80 -4.89 -15.96
CA ALA A 195 1.58 -3.84 -16.63
C ALA A 195 1.01 -3.43 -18.00
N TRP A 196 0.26 -4.30 -18.65
CA TRP A 196 -0.38 -4.06 -19.94
C TRP A 196 -1.73 -3.35 -19.86
N GLU A 197 -2.30 -3.24 -18.66
CA GLU A 197 -3.61 -2.61 -18.39
C GLU A 197 -3.47 -1.40 -17.46
N CYS A 198 -2.41 -1.36 -16.69
CA CYS A 198 -2.11 -0.24 -15.79
C CYS A 198 -1.88 1.04 -16.63
N PRO A 199 -2.61 2.13 -16.36
CA PRO A 199 -2.49 3.37 -17.14
C PRO A 199 -1.06 3.92 -17.15
N ALA A 200 -0.62 4.46 -18.30
CA ALA A 200 0.71 5.02 -18.51
C ALA A 200 1.11 6.10 -17.49
N ALA A 201 0.12 6.82 -16.93
CA ALA A 201 0.33 7.81 -15.87
C ALA A 201 1.12 7.25 -14.67
N PHE A 202 1.01 5.93 -14.40
CA PHE A 202 1.74 5.28 -13.32
C PHE A 202 3.21 4.98 -13.62
N SER A 203 3.74 5.36 -14.80
CA SER A 203 5.19 5.37 -15.06
C SER A 203 5.96 6.29 -14.09
N ILE A 204 5.27 7.16 -13.39
CA ILE A 204 5.85 7.95 -12.29
C ILE A 204 6.33 7.09 -11.12
N ILE A 205 5.81 5.87 -10.91
CA ILE A 205 6.22 5.03 -9.77
C ILE A 205 7.68 4.59 -9.91
N PRO A 206 8.12 3.92 -11.00
CA PRO A 206 9.54 3.64 -11.20
C PRO A 206 10.37 4.91 -11.25
N PHE A 207 9.86 6.03 -11.78
CA PHE A 207 10.57 7.31 -11.72
C PHE A 207 10.82 7.74 -10.27
N ILE A 208 9.83 7.67 -9.39
CA ILE A 208 9.95 8.03 -7.98
C ILE A 208 11.04 7.20 -7.29
N GLU A 209 11.08 5.89 -7.52
CA GLU A 209 12.11 5.01 -6.98
C GLU A 209 13.51 5.42 -7.45
N HIS A 210 13.68 5.63 -8.76
CA HIS A 210 14.97 6.01 -9.32
C HIS A 210 15.40 7.44 -8.95
N ALA A 211 14.47 8.37 -8.77
CA ALA A 211 14.76 9.76 -8.44
C ALA A 211 15.01 9.99 -6.95
N TYR A 212 14.27 9.31 -6.08
CA TYR A 212 14.27 9.57 -4.64
C TYR A 212 14.82 8.38 -3.82
N GLY A 213 14.81 7.18 -4.39
CA GLY A 213 15.22 5.94 -3.72
C GLY A 213 14.09 5.32 -2.90
N ILE A 214 14.42 4.19 -2.29
CA ILE A 214 13.58 3.48 -1.35
C ILE A 214 14.32 3.32 -0.02
N PHE A 215 13.56 3.21 1.07
CA PHE A 215 14.12 3.20 2.42
C PHE A 215 13.55 2.03 3.21
N HIS A 216 14.42 1.41 4.01
CA HIS A 216 14.01 0.58 5.13
C HIS A 216 13.85 1.45 6.38
N VAL A 217 13.01 1.04 7.31
CA VAL A 217 12.87 1.67 8.63
C VAL A 217 13.33 0.67 9.68
N THR A 218 14.27 1.05 10.51
CA THR A 218 14.80 0.18 11.59
C THR A 218 13.67 -0.31 12.50
N GLY A 219 13.58 -1.61 12.71
CA GLY A 219 12.46 -2.28 13.41
C GLY A 219 11.26 -2.63 12.51
N GLY A 220 11.37 -2.41 11.18
CA GLY A 220 10.34 -2.66 10.18
C GLY A 220 9.44 -1.45 9.91
N LEU A 221 8.69 -1.51 8.81
CA LEU A 221 7.80 -0.42 8.37
C LEU A 221 6.70 -0.10 9.39
N ASN A 222 6.35 -1.05 10.24
CA ASN A 222 5.39 -0.88 11.34
C ASN A 222 5.79 0.27 12.30
N MET A 223 7.08 0.57 12.42
CA MET A 223 7.59 1.65 13.27
C MET A 223 7.05 3.03 12.86
N ILE A 224 6.67 3.21 11.60
CA ILE A 224 5.99 4.43 11.13
C ILE A 224 4.64 4.59 11.83
N SER A 225 3.84 3.52 11.90
CA SER A 225 2.54 3.55 12.57
C SER A 225 2.68 3.75 14.09
N HIS A 226 3.70 3.16 14.69
CA HIS A 226 4.02 3.41 16.11
C HIS A 226 4.44 4.86 16.36
N ALA A 227 5.25 5.44 15.49
CA ALA A 227 5.66 6.85 15.56
C ALA A 227 4.45 7.80 15.42
N MET A 228 3.57 7.54 14.44
CA MET A 228 2.34 8.30 14.26
C MET A 228 1.43 8.25 15.49
N ASN A 229 1.25 7.05 16.06
CA ASN A 229 0.47 6.88 17.27
C ASN A 229 1.07 7.62 18.45
N LYS A 230 2.41 7.59 18.60
CA LYS A 230 3.10 8.36 19.64
C LYS A 230 2.82 9.85 19.51
N VAL A 231 2.94 10.41 18.31
CA VAL A 231 2.61 11.83 18.03
C VAL A 231 1.15 12.12 18.31
N PHE A 232 0.23 11.23 17.92
CA PHE A 232 -1.20 11.35 18.18
C PHE A 232 -1.49 11.46 19.69
N CYS A 233 -0.91 10.56 20.50
CA CYS A 233 -1.07 10.58 21.95
C CYS A 233 -0.39 11.80 22.61
N GLU A 234 0.77 12.25 22.11
CA GLU A 234 1.45 13.47 22.58
C GLU A 234 0.58 14.74 22.39
N HIS A 235 -0.32 14.74 21.41
CA HIS A 235 -1.30 15.79 21.18
C HIS A 235 -2.63 15.60 21.93
N GLY A 236 -2.70 14.62 22.85
CA GLY A 236 -3.88 14.34 23.68
C GLY A 236 -4.93 13.46 23.02
N GLY A 237 -4.63 12.85 21.89
CA GLY A 237 -5.52 11.86 21.26
C GLY A 237 -5.65 10.57 22.08
N THR A 238 -6.82 9.95 22.01
CA THR A 238 -7.14 8.70 22.74
C THR A 238 -7.20 7.53 21.77
N LEU A 239 -6.41 6.48 22.03
CA LEU A 239 -6.43 5.22 21.26
C LEU A 239 -7.07 4.12 22.10
N ARG A 240 -8.11 3.46 21.56
CA ARG A 240 -8.74 2.28 22.13
C ARG A 240 -8.43 1.05 21.28
N LEU A 241 -7.47 0.25 21.70
CA LEU A 241 -7.14 -1.06 21.11
C LEU A 241 -8.15 -2.13 21.56
N ASN A 242 -8.20 -3.27 20.86
CA ASN A 242 -9.15 -4.37 21.09
C ASN A 242 -10.61 -3.88 21.17
N THR A 243 -10.93 -2.83 20.40
CA THR A 243 -12.23 -2.16 20.45
C THR A 243 -12.83 -2.11 19.04
N PRO A 244 -13.39 -3.22 18.55
CA PRO A 244 -13.97 -3.27 17.22
C PRO A 244 -15.27 -2.43 17.16
N VAL A 245 -15.37 -1.61 16.12
CA VAL A 245 -16.61 -0.88 15.79
C VAL A 245 -17.52 -1.80 15.00
N LYS A 246 -18.77 -1.90 15.44
CA LYS A 246 -19.83 -2.69 14.82
C LYS A 246 -20.51 -1.95 13.68
N GLN A 247 -20.80 -0.65 13.87
CA GLN A 247 -21.47 0.18 12.87
C GLN A 247 -21.32 1.67 13.19
N ILE A 248 -21.58 2.52 12.21
CA ILE A 248 -21.70 3.96 12.37
C ILE A 248 -23.08 4.29 12.93
N LEU A 249 -23.14 5.16 13.91
CA LEU A 249 -24.40 5.71 14.43
C LEU A 249 -24.86 6.83 13.49
N VAL A 250 -25.95 6.61 12.76
CA VAL A 250 -26.50 7.55 11.79
C VAL A 250 -27.92 7.95 12.19
N GLU A 251 -28.19 9.27 12.21
CA GLU A 251 -29.50 9.87 12.41
C GLU A 251 -29.74 10.91 11.30
N ASP A 252 -30.86 10.83 10.61
CA ASP A 252 -31.24 11.75 9.52
C ASP A 252 -30.10 11.98 8.48
N LYS A 253 -29.48 10.89 8.00
CA LYS A 253 -28.32 10.91 7.08
C LYS A 253 -27.14 11.71 7.63
N THR A 254 -26.98 11.78 8.94
CA THR A 254 -25.85 12.45 9.60
C THR A 254 -25.18 11.46 10.53
N ALA A 255 -23.89 11.26 10.37
CA ALA A 255 -23.09 10.48 11.30
C ALA A 255 -23.05 11.22 12.66
N LYS A 256 -23.31 10.49 13.74
CA LYS A 256 -23.39 10.96 15.13
C LYS A 256 -22.40 10.26 16.04
N GLY A 257 -21.59 9.37 15.51
CA GLY A 257 -20.63 8.56 16.25
C GLY A 257 -20.58 7.12 15.78
N VAL A 258 -20.19 6.24 16.67
CA VAL A 258 -20.01 4.80 16.40
C VAL A 258 -20.71 3.94 17.47
N VAL A 259 -21.07 2.72 17.09
CA VAL A 259 -21.53 1.68 18.00
C VAL A 259 -20.44 0.60 18.04
N LEU A 260 -19.93 0.32 19.21
CA LEU A 260 -18.91 -0.71 19.43
C LEU A 260 -19.51 -2.12 19.41
N ALA A 261 -18.68 -3.13 19.31
CA ALA A 261 -19.14 -4.53 19.24
C ALA A 261 -19.85 -4.99 20.53
N ASP A 262 -19.50 -4.41 21.69
CA ASP A 262 -20.15 -4.65 22.99
C ASP A 262 -21.47 -3.89 23.17
N GLY A 263 -21.84 -3.02 22.21
CA GLY A 263 -23.06 -2.22 22.23
C GLY A 263 -22.88 -0.80 22.79
N GLU A 264 -21.70 -0.42 23.28
CA GLU A 264 -21.41 0.96 23.70
C GLU A 264 -21.62 1.92 22.51
N LYS A 265 -22.34 3.02 22.76
CA LYS A 265 -22.50 4.12 21.79
C LYS A 265 -21.55 5.25 22.14
N VAL A 266 -20.64 5.58 21.23
CA VAL A 266 -19.74 6.71 21.37
C VAL A 266 -20.18 7.80 20.42
N TYR A 267 -20.69 8.91 20.97
CA TYR A 267 -21.12 10.05 20.17
C TYR A 267 -19.94 10.93 19.75
N ALA A 268 -19.98 11.44 18.52
CA ALA A 268 -18.99 12.33 17.96
C ALA A 268 -19.62 13.34 16.99
N ASP A 269 -18.98 14.49 16.81
CA ASP A 269 -19.41 15.52 15.84
C ASP A 269 -19.07 15.11 14.40
N GLU A 270 -17.95 14.40 14.21
CA GLU A 270 -17.47 13.89 12.91
C GLU A 270 -16.99 12.44 13.06
N VAL A 271 -17.13 11.64 12.00
CA VAL A 271 -16.66 10.25 11.93
C VAL A 271 -15.73 10.07 10.75
N ILE A 272 -14.58 9.45 10.96
CA ILE A 272 -13.64 9.06 9.91
C ILE A 272 -13.57 7.54 9.81
N ILE A 273 -13.81 6.99 8.63
CA ILE A 273 -13.72 5.56 8.35
C ILE A 273 -12.36 5.28 7.70
N ASN A 274 -11.46 4.64 8.44
CA ASN A 274 -10.16 4.18 7.95
C ASN A 274 -10.08 2.64 7.95
N ALA A 275 -11.19 1.96 7.81
CA ALA A 275 -11.26 0.53 7.54
C ALA A 275 -11.26 0.28 6.02
N ASP A 276 -11.11 -0.99 5.61
CA ASP A 276 -11.20 -1.34 4.19
C ASP A 276 -12.51 -0.85 3.58
N PHE A 277 -12.46 -0.23 2.39
CA PHE A 277 -13.62 0.41 1.79
C PHE A 277 -14.77 -0.58 1.57
N GLY A 278 -14.50 -1.70 0.89
CA GLY A 278 -15.54 -2.69 0.59
C GLY A 278 -16.14 -3.30 1.86
N TYR A 279 -15.29 -3.63 2.83
CA TYR A 279 -15.75 -4.09 4.16
C TYR A 279 -16.60 -3.04 4.87
N SER A 280 -16.17 -1.79 4.86
CA SER A 280 -16.88 -0.69 5.54
C SER A 280 -18.27 -0.49 4.96
N MET A 281 -18.41 -0.48 3.64
CA MET A 281 -19.70 -0.33 2.97
C MET A 281 -20.61 -1.54 3.21
N ALA A 282 -20.04 -2.74 3.26
CA ALA A 282 -20.82 -3.96 3.48
C ALA A 282 -21.28 -4.14 4.94
N HIS A 283 -20.53 -3.61 5.92
CA HIS A 283 -20.73 -3.97 7.34
C HIS A 283 -20.91 -2.78 8.29
N LEU A 284 -20.32 -1.61 8.03
CA LEU A 284 -20.31 -0.50 8.99
C LEU A 284 -21.37 0.57 8.70
N THR A 285 -21.83 0.73 7.46
CA THR A 285 -22.74 1.80 7.06
C THR A 285 -24.22 1.46 7.22
N GLY A 286 -24.55 0.22 7.63
CA GLY A 286 -25.92 -0.24 7.79
C GLY A 286 -26.59 -0.66 6.46
N SER A 287 -27.77 -1.29 6.56
CA SER A 287 -28.48 -1.78 5.38
C SER A 287 -29.28 -0.65 4.71
N GLY A 288 -28.99 -0.40 3.47
CA GLY A 288 -30.02 0.04 2.51
C GLY A 288 -29.92 1.43 1.91
N ASP A 289 -29.19 2.38 2.47
CA ASP A 289 -29.24 3.77 2.00
C ASP A 289 -27.93 4.32 1.43
N THR A 290 -26.98 3.45 1.08
CA THR A 290 -25.74 3.91 0.48
C THR A 290 -25.69 3.70 -1.03
N LYS A 291 -25.00 4.55 -1.73
CA LYS A 291 -24.59 4.41 -3.14
C LYS A 291 -23.88 3.07 -3.43
N TYR A 292 -23.37 2.41 -2.37
CA TYR A 292 -22.52 1.23 -2.44
C TYR A 292 -23.26 -0.02 -1.93
N SER A 293 -24.35 -0.41 -2.63
CA SER A 293 -25.02 -1.69 -2.38
C SER A 293 -24.06 -2.88 -2.63
N ARG A 294 -24.44 -4.08 -2.16
CA ARG A 294 -23.67 -5.30 -2.38
C ARG A 294 -23.39 -5.53 -3.87
N GLU A 295 -24.43 -5.37 -4.69
CA GLU A 295 -24.33 -5.52 -6.14
C GLU A 295 -23.38 -4.48 -6.75
N LYS A 296 -23.39 -3.25 -6.23
CA LYS A 296 -22.46 -2.21 -6.68
C LYS A 296 -21.02 -2.55 -6.29
N LEU A 297 -20.78 -2.98 -5.04
CA LEU A 297 -19.46 -3.42 -4.59
C LEU A 297 -18.96 -4.60 -5.43
N ASP A 298 -19.83 -5.58 -5.73
CA ASP A 298 -19.46 -6.74 -6.53
C ASP A 298 -19.16 -6.40 -7.99
N SER A 299 -19.76 -5.33 -8.52
CA SER A 299 -19.51 -4.83 -9.88
C SER A 299 -18.26 -3.96 -10.02
N MET A 300 -17.65 -3.53 -8.91
CA MET A 300 -16.41 -2.75 -8.94
C MET A 300 -15.20 -3.64 -9.23
N GLU A 301 -14.19 -3.04 -9.85
CA GLU A 301 -12.93 -3.72 -10.14
C GLU A 301 -12.00 -3.67 -8.92
N TYR A 302 -11.48 -4.82 -8.54
CA TYR A 302 -10.56 -4.98 -7.41
C TYR A 302 -9.18 -5.42 -7.88
N SER A 303 -8.16 -5.04 -7.11
CA SER A 303 -6.78 -5.48 -7.33
C SER A 303 -6.64 -7.00 -7.22
N CYS A 304 -5.52 -7.54 -7.67
CA CYS A 304 -5.13 -8.89 -7.29
C CYS A 304 -4.96 -9.00 -5.77
N SER A 305 -4.78 -10.23 -5.32
CA SER A 305 -4.41 -10.58 -3.95
C SER A 305 -2.95 -11.04 -3.87
N THR A 306 -2.54 -11.47 -2.69
CA THR A 306 -1.22 -12.04 -2.44
C THR A 306 -1.33 -13.32 -1.62
N PHE A 307 -0.49 -14.28 -1.98
CA PHE A 307 -0.13 -15.40 -1.13
C PHE A 307 1.18 -15.04 -0.44
N MET A 308 1.20 -15.13 0.89
CA MET A 308 2.34 -14.71 1.69
C MET A 308 2.93 -15.88 2.44
N LEU A 309 4.27 -15.90 2.52
CA LEU A 309 5.01 -16.82 3.36
C LEU A 309 6.00 -16.00 4.20
N TYR A 310 5.87 -16.10 5.51
CA TYR A 310 6.77 -15.46 6.49
C TYR A 310 7.58 -16.55 7.16
N LEU A 311 8.90 -16.49 7.07
CA LEU A 311 9.82 -17.51 7.58
C LEU A 311 10.82 -16.90 8.54
N GLY A 312 10.83 -17.36 9.79
CA GLY A 312 11.91 -17.11 10.73
C GLY A 312 12.95 -18.23 10.66
N LEU A 313 14.19 -17.88 10.39
CA LEU A 313 15.28 -18.82 10.11
C LEU A 313 16.39 -18.70 11.18
N ASP A 314 17.03 -19.83 11.54
CA ASP A 314 18.25 -19.85 12.34
C ASP A 314 19.52 -19.69 11.47
N HIS A 315 19.39 -19.07 10.32
CA HIS A 315 20.44 -18.85 9.35
C HIS A 315 20.25 -17.50 8.64
N LEU A 316 21.32 -16.77 8.35
CA LEU A 316 21.30 -15.55 7.55
C LEU A 316 21.87 -15.86 6.16
N TYR A 317 21.01 -15.84 5.16
CA TYR A 317 21.45 -15.99 3.76
C TYR A 317 22.00 -14.68 3.21
N ASP A 318 23.09 -14.78 2.44
CA ASP A 318 23.73 -13.64 1.77
C ASP A 318 23.00 -13.33 0.44
N ILE A 319 21.79 -12.80 0.55
CA ILE A 319 21.02 -12.27 -0.57
C ILE A 319 20.63 -10.80 -0.29
N PRO A 320 20.48 -9.95 -1.32
CA PRO A 320 20.07 -8.57 -1.14
C PRO A 320 18.78 -8.41 -0.32
N HIS A 321 18.61 -7.21 0.27
CA HIS A 321 17.43 -6.89 1.07
C HIS A 321 16.11 -7.14 0.30
N HIS A 322 16.02 -6.69 -0.95
CA HIS A 322 14.85 -6.89 -1.82
C HIS A 322 15.23 -7.65 -3.09
N ASN A 323 14.43 -8.64 -3.44
CA ASN A 323 14.63 -9.45 -4.62
C ASN A 323 13.28 -9.73 -5.32
N VAL A 324 13.23 -9.52 -6.62
CA VAL A 324 12.06 -9.85 -7.47
C VAL A 324 12.47 -10.90 -8.48
N PHE A 325 11.75 -12.00 -8.54
CA PHE A 325 11.97 -13.09 -9.49
C PHE A 325 10.85 -13.10 -10.50
N PHE A 326 11.18 -13.01 -11.79
CA PHE A 326 10.21 -13.04 -12.87
C PHE A 326 9.96 -14.47 -13.33
N ALA A 327 8.69 -14.82 -13.59
CA ALA A 327 8.33 -16.03 -14.31
C ALA A 327 8.96 -16.04 -15.71
N GLU A 328 9.33 -17.20 -16.25
CA GLU A 328 9.81 -17.32 -17.61
C GLU A 328 8.74 -16.93 -18.62
N GLN A 329 7.50 -17.43 -18.38
CA GLN A 329 6.31 -17.06 -19.14
C GLN A 329 5.56 -15.93 -18.46
N TYR A 330 6.23 -14.77 -18.28
CA TYR A 330 5.74 -13.68 -17.45
C TYR A 330 4.34 -13.21 -17.84
N ARG A 331 4.05 -13.07 -19.15
CA ARG A 331 2.73 -12.68 -19.66
C ARG A 331 1.65 -13.68 -19.23
N GLN A 332 1.92 -14.99 -19.40
CA GLN A 332 1.00 -16.03 -19.00
C GLN A 332 0.74 -16.04 -17.50
N ASN A 333 1.77 -15.81 -16.69
CA ASN A 333 1.63 -15.70 -15.23
C ASN A 333 0.71 -14.52 -14.86
N ILE A 334 0.86 -13.37 -15.52
CA ILE A 334 0.00 -12.20 -15.31
C ILE A 334 -1.45 -12.51 -15.73
N ASP A 335 -1.66 -13.11 -16.90
CA ASP A 335 -3.00 -13.48 -17.39
C ASP A 335 -3.68 -14.49 -16.43
N ASN A 336 -2.93 -15.41 -15.85
CA ASN A 336 -3.45 -16.35 -14.83
C ASN A 336 -3.91 -15.62 -13.56
N ILE A 337 -3.22 -14.58 -13.12
CA ILE A 337 -3.56 -13.81 -11.93
C ILE A 337 -4.80 -12.94 -12.17
N PHE A 338 -4.87 -12.21 -13.29
CA PHE A 338 -5.85 -11.16 -13.49
C PHE A 338 -7.10 -11.61 -14.27
N HIS A 339 -6.98 -12.64 -15.11
CA HIS A 339 -8.06 -13.05 -16.03
C HIS A 339 -8.53 -14.48 -15.84
N ASN A 340 -7.63 -15.41 -15.56
CA ASN A 340 -7.95 -16.83 -15.56
C ASN A 340 -8.26 -17.41 -14.17
N GLY A 341 -7.85 -16.74 -13.09
CA GLY A 341 -8.03 -17.23 -11.73
C GLY A 341 -7.31 -18.55 -11.46
N ARG A 342 -6.05 -18.68 -11.92
CA ARG A 342 -5.26 -19.91 -11.81
C ARG A 342 -3.95 -19.70 -11.08
N LEU A 343 -3.59 -20.65 -10.22
CA LEU A 343 -2.26 -20.71 -9.64
C LEU A 343 -1.29 -21.23 -10.70
N SER A 344 -0.26 -20.43 -11.02
CA SER A 344 0.77 -20.82 -11.99
C SER A 344 1.80 -21.75 -11.37
N ASP A 345 2.34 -22.69 -12.17
CA ASP A 345 3.53 -23.44 -11.78
C ASP A 345 4.80 -22.59 -12.00
N ASP A 346 4.85 -21.85 -13.09
CA ASP A 346 5.83 -20.79 -13.32
C ASP A 346 5.26 -19.44 -12.87
N PHE A 347 5.75 -18.93 -11.74
CA PHE A 347 5.24 -17.72 -11.11
C PHE A 347 6.34 -16.72 -10.77
N SER A 348 6.00 -15.46 -10.82
CA SER A 348 6.84 -14.39 -10.28
C SER A 348 6.58 -14.22 -8.79
N PHE A 349 7.63 -13.91 -8.04
CA PHE A 349 7.53 -13.67 -6.60
C PHE A 349 8.57 -12.65 -6.14
N TYR A 350 8.30 -12.09 -4.97
CA TYR A 350 9.17 -11.16 -4.29
C TYR A 350 9.66 -11.76 -2.98
N VAL A 351 10.94 -11.53 -2.66
CA VAL A 351 11.59 -11.98 -1.42
C VAL A 351 12.25 -10.79 -0.74
N GLN A 352 11.91 -10.55 0.53
CA GLN A 352 12.62 -9.64 1.39
C GLN A 352 13.49 -10.42 2.38
N ASN A 353 14.76 -10.04 2.49
CA ASN A 353 15.70 -10.44 3.52
C ASN A 353 16.08 -9.20 4.34
N ALA A 354 15.16 -8.74 5.18
CA ALA A 354 15.35 -7.49 5.90
C ALA A 354 16.49 -7.58 6.92
N SER A 355 16.74 -8.77 7.47
CA SER A 355 17.76 -8.98 8.51
C SER A 355 19.20 -8.74 8.03
N ILE A 356 19.46 -8.72 6.71
CA ILE A 356 20.78 -8.35 6.17
C ILE A 356 21.11 -6.87 6.44
N THR A 357 20.09 -6.03 6.57
CA THR A 357 20.20 -4.59 6.84
C THR A 357 19.84 -4.24 8.28
N ASP A 358 18.87 -4.97 8.85
CA ASP A 358 18.31 -4.70 10.17
C ASP A 358 18.28 -5.98 11.02
N PRO A 359 19.33 -6.20 11.81
CA PRO A 359 19.41 -7.39 12.66
C PRO A 359 18.41 -7.39 13.83
N THR A 360 17.69 -6.28 14.08
CA THR A 360 16.73 -6.20 15.19
C THR A 360 15.44 -7.00 14.94
N LEU A 361 15.24 -7.47 13.71
CA LEU A 361 14.03 -8.18 13.29
C LEU A 361 14.03 -9.68 13.64
N ALA A 362 15.17 -10.22 14.08
CA ALA A 362 15.33 -11.63 14.43
C ALA A 362 16.28 -11.80 15.63
N PRO A 363 16.30 -12.96 16.29
CA PRO A 363 17.34 -13.29 17.28
C PRO A 363 18.75 -13.24 16.65
N GLU A 364 19.79 -13.09 17.47
CA GLU A 364 21.18 -13.03 17.03
C GLU A 364 21.58 -14.23 16.15
N GLY A 365 22.14 -13.96 14.97
CA GLY A 365 22.50 -14.99 13.97
C GLY A 365 21.33 -15.56 13.18
N HIS A 366 20.13 -15.10 13.43
CA HIS A 366 18.90 -15.51 12.74
C HIS A 366 18.48 -14.48 11.67
N SER A 367 17.47 -14.81 10.87
CA SER A 367 16.91 -13.89 9.88
C SER A 367 15.41 -14.07 9.66
N THR A 368 14.81 -13.06 9.07
CA THR A 368 13.44 -13.10 8.57
C THR A 368 13.45 -13.13 7.03
N ILE A 369 12.70 -14.06 6.46
CA ILE A 369 12.42 -14.07 5.02
C ILE A 369 10.91 -13.86 4.83
N TYR A 370 10.56 -12.81 4.10
CA TYR A 370 9.21 -12.49 3.69
C TYR A 370 9.08 -12.81 2.20
N VAL A 371 8.07 -13.58 1.83
CA VAL A 371 7.81 -13.94 0.44
C VAL A 371 6.41 -13.51 0.06
N LEU A 372 6.29 -12.81 -1.06
CA LEU A 372 5.02 -12.40 -1.65
C LEU A 372 4.89 -12.99 -3.05
N VAL A 373 3.83 -13.77 -3.26
CA VAL A 373 3.44 -14.25 -4.58
C VAL A 373 2.11 -13.58 -4.95
N PRO A 374 2.05 -12.77 -6.02
CA PRO A 374 0.79 -12.23 -6.51
C PRO A 374 -0.12 -13.37 -7.00
N VAL A 375 -1.37 -13.36 -6.55
CA VAL A 375 -2.40 -14.33 -6.92
C VAL A 375 -3.73 -13.63 -7.16
N SER A 376 -4.70 -14.33 -7.76
CA SER A 376 -6.05 -13.80 -7.95
C SER A 376 -6.73 -13.51 -6.62
N ASN A 377 -7.59 -12.50 -6.58
CA ASN A 377 -8.46 -12.24 -5.45
C ASN A 377 -9.64 -13.24 -5.39
N LEU A 378 -10.48 -13.14 -4.37
CA LEU A 378 -11.59 -14.08 -4.13
C LEU A 378 -12.78 -13.90 -5.09
N SER A 379 -12.67 -13.05 -6.13
CA SER A 379 -13.63 -13.10 -7.25
C SER A 379 -13.45 -14.36 -8.11
N PHE A 380 -12.33 -15.05 -7.96
CA PHE A 380 -12.03 -16.31 -8.63
C PHE A 380 -12.08 -17.48 -7.62
N PRO A 381 -12.69 -18.62 -7.99
CA PRO A 381 -12.93 -19.73 -7.09
C PRO A 381 -11.70 -20.64 -6.91
N ILE A 382 -10.66 -20.14 -6.23
CA ILE A 382 -9.51 -20.97 -5.82
C ILE A 382 -9.81 -21.55 -4.44
N ALA A 383 -9.76 -22.87 -4.30
CA ALA A 383 -10.01 -23.57 -3.03
C ALA A 383 -8.78 -23.51 -2.10
N TRP A 384 -8.56 -22.35 -1.46
CA TRP A 384 -7.35 -22.08 -0.67
C TRP A 384 -7.14 -23.03 0.49
N GLU A 385 -8.22 -23.54 1.10
CA GLU A 385 -8.12 -24.55 2.16
C GLU A 385 -7.38 -25.83 1.69
N GLN A 386 -7.53 -26.19 0.41
CA GLN A 386 -6.90 -27.38 -0.19
C GLN A 386 -5.55 -27.06 -0.84
N GLU A 387 -5.39 -25.82 -1.36
CA GLU A 387 -4.22 -25.41 -2.13
C GLU A 387 -3.08 -24.83 -1.28
N LYS A 388 -3.39 -24.31 -0.11
CA LYS A 388 -2.50 -23.52 0.74
C LYS A 388 -1.14 -24.19 0.98
N GLU A 389 -1.13 -25.41 1.49
CA GLU A 389 0.10 -26.12 1.84
C GLU A 389 0.86 -26.55 0.58
N ARG A 390 0.13 -27.07 -0.43
CA ARG A 390 0.73 -27.46 -1.71
C ARG A 390 1.41 -26.28 -2.41
N TYR A 391 0.78 -25.12 -2.37
CA TYR A 391 1.34 -23.91 -2.97
C TYR A 391 2.52 -23.37 -2.16
N ALA A 392 2.47 -23.46 -0.82
CA ALA A 392 3.60 -23.13 0.04
C ALA A 392 4.82 -24.00 -0.28
N ASP A 393 4.65 -25.31 -0.47
CA ASP A 393 5.75 -26.20 -0.86
C ASP A 393 6.37 -25.82 -2.21
N LYS A 394 5.56 -25.44 -3.20
CA LYS A 394 6.08 -24.93 -4.49
C LYS A 394 6.89 -23.64 -4.32
N VAL A 395 6.45 -22.74 -3.43
CA VAL A 395 7.17 -21.51 -3.12
C VAL A 395 8.49 -21.84 -2.44
N LEU A 396 8.51 -22.77 -1.49
CA LEU A 396 9.75 -23.21 -0.83
C LEU A 396 10.73 -23.84 -1.85
N ASP A 397 10.24 -24.68 -2.79
CA ASP A 397 11.08 -25.23 -3.87
C ASP A 397 11.67 -24.11 -4.74
N ALA A 398 10.90 -23.07 -5.04
CA ALA A 398 11.39 -21.92 -5.80
C ALA A 398 12.42 -21.08 -5.01
N LEU A 399 12.28 -20.96 -3.70
CA LEU A 399 13.25 -20.32 -2.83
C LEU A 399 14.59 -21.06 -2.82
N GLU A 400 14.57 -22.39 -2.75
CA GLU A 400 15.79 -23.19 -2.80
C GLU A 400 16.43 -23.18 -4.19
N SER A 401 15.65 -23.35 -5.26
CA SER A 401 16.17 -23.53 -6.62
C SER A 401 16.47 -22.22 -7.35
N ARG A 402 15.59 -21.20 -7.24
CA ARG A 402 15.68 -19.94 -8.02
C ARG A 402 16.37 -18.83 -7.24
N VAL A 403 16.18 -18.78 -5.91
CA VAL A 403 16.84 -17.79 -5.06
C VAL A 403 18.20 -18.27 -4.61
N GLY A 404 18.39 -19.56 -4.48
CA GLY A 404 19.63 -20.20 -4.02
C GLY A 404 19.70 -20.36 -2.50
N LEU A 405 18.55 -20.42 -1.81
CA LEU A 405 18.50 -20.65 -0.35
C LEU A 405 18.68 -22.14 -0.02
N ALA A 406 19.87 -22.67 -0.26
CA ALA A 406 20.17 -24.08 -0.07
C ALA A 406 19.87 -24.55 1.35
N GLY A 407 19.12 -25.65 1.48
CA GLY A 407 18.76 -26.24 2.77
C GLY A 407 17.74 -25.43 3.58
N LEU A 408 17.03 -24.49 2.96
CA LEU A 408 16.08 -23.59 3.58
C LEU A 408 15.16 -24.29 4.59
N ARG A 409 14.55 -25.41 4.17
CA ARG A 409 13.59 -26.12 5.01
C ARG A 409 14.14 -26.55 6.36
N SER A 410 15.44 -26.89 6.44
CA SER A 410 16.09 -27.31 7.69
C SER A 410 16.35 -26.12 8.65
N HIS A 411 16.35 -24.91 8.11
CA HIS A 411 16.59 -23.68 8.87
C HIS A 411 15.32 -22.98 9.36
N ILE A 412 14.14 -23.44 8.93
CA ILE A 412 12.86 -22.83 9.35
C ILE A 412 12.60 -23.15 10.82
N LYS A 413 12.50 -22.12 11.66
CA LYS A 413 12.14 -22.21 13.09
C LYS A 413 10.66 -21.86 13.29
N THR A 414 10.18 -20.91 12.53
CA THR A 414 8.78 -20.50 12.57
C THR A 414 8.32 -20.10 11.18
N SER A 415 7.05 -20.34 10.89
CA SER A 415 6.46 -19.95 9.62
C SER A 415 5.01 -19.53 9.77
N LYS A 416 4.57 -18.63 8.89
CA LYS A 416 3.16 -18.24 8.76
C LYS A 416 2.82 -18.11 7.29
N ILE A 417 1.70 -18.68 6.89
CA ILE A 417 1.11 -18.53 5.56
C ILE A 417 -0.08 -17.58 5.68
N THR A 418 -0.25 -16.68 4.71
CA THR A 418 -1.46 -15.84 4.59
C THR A 418 -1.98 -15.91 3.17
N THR A 419 -3.21 -16.35 3.02
CA THR A 419 -3.92 -16.52 1.75
C THR A 419 -4.88 -15.36 1.49
N PRO A 420 -5.48 -15.24 0.29
CA PRO A 420 -6.57 -14.31 0.05
C PRO A 420 -7.76 -14.45 1.01
N GLU A 421 -8.06 -15.66 1.49
CA GLU A 421 -9.10 -15.90 2.51
C GLU A 421 -8.69 -15.32 3.86
N ASP A 422 -7.42 -15.46 4.25
CA ASP A 422 -6.90 -14.85 5.49
C ASP A 422 -6.93 -13.32 5.41
N TRP A 423 -6.61 -12.73 4.25
CA TRP A 423 -6.75 -11.29 4.03
C TRP A 423 -8.20 -10.83 4.23
N GLN A 424 -9.18 -11.58 3.74
CA GLN A 424 -10.58 -11.27 3.93
C GLN A 424 -11.03 -11.48 5.37
N ASN A 425 -10.75 -12.63 5.96
CA ASN A 425 -11.34 -13.06 7.22
C ASN A 425 -10.67 -12.43 8.44
N SER A 426 -9.32 -12.33 8.44
CA SER A 426 -8.55 -11.79 9.56
C SER A 426 -8.32 -10.29 9.44
N TYR A 427 -8.00 -9.81 8.24
CA TYR A 427 -7.70 -8.40 8.02
C TYR A 427 -8.88 -7.58 7.51
N HIS A 428 -10.04 -8.20 7.29
CA HIS A 428 -11.25 -7.56 6.76
C HIS A 428 -11.03 -6.86 5.40
N VAL A 429 -10.17 -7.43 4.55
CA VAL A 429 -9.94 -6.93 3.20
C VAL A 429 -10.97 -7.52 2.25
N TYR A 430 -11.83 -6.69 1.70
CA TYR A 430 -12.94 -7.15 0.83
C TYR A 430 -12.41 -7.93 -0.37
N LYS A 431 -12.98 -9.13 -0.61
CA LYS A 431 -12.53 -10.10 -1.63
C LYS A 431 -11.04 -10.48 -1.52
N GLY A 432 -10.40 -10.26 -0.38
CA GLY A 432 -8.96 -10.48 -0.22
C GLY A 432 -8.08 -9.61 -1.12
N ALA A 433 -8.62 -8.55 -1.72
CA ALA A 433 -7.91 -7.67 -2.65
C ALA A 433 -6.97 -6.72 -1.90
N THR A 434 -5.72 -7.16 -1.71
CA THR A 434 -4.75 -6.53 -0.79
C THR A 434 -4.41 -5.08 -1.12
N PHE A 435 -4.55 -4.67 -2.38
CA PHE A 435 -4.34 -3.29 -2.84
C PHE A 435 -5.67 -2.52 -3.04
N ASN A 436 -6.79 -3.06 -2.52
CA ASN A 436 -8.11 -2.46 -2.56
C ASN A 436 -8.70 -2.34 -3.98
N LEU A 437 -9.47 -1.29 -4.28
CA LEU A 437 -10.01 -1.03 -5.61
C LEU A 437 -8.90 -0.84 -6.64
N ALA A 438 -9.04 -1.41 -7.82
CA ALA A 438 -8.14 -1.22 -8.94
C ALA A 438 -8.02 0.26 -9.32
N HIS A 439 -6.87 0.64 -9.89
CA HIS A 439 -6.59 2.03 -10.28
C HIS A 439 -6.87 2.24 -11.77
N THR A 440 -8.01 1.73 -12.24
CA THR A 440 -8.51 2.00 -13.61
C THR A 440 -8.99 3.45 -13.71
N LEU A 441 -8.99 4.00 -14.92
CA LEU A 441 -9.42 5.40 -15.15
C LEU A 441 -10.84 5.68 -14.64
N GLY A 442 -11.73 4.66 -14.69
CA GLY A 442 -13.10 4.74 -14.15
C GLY A 442 -13.20 4.63 -12.63
N GLN A 443 -12.09 4.43 -11.93
CA GLN A 443 -12.02 4.31 -10.46
C GLN A 443 -10.90 5.16 -9.85
N MET A 444 -10.58 6.30 -10.48
CA MET A 444 -9.58 7.26 -10.01
C MET A 444 -10.17 8.66 -9.89
N LEU A 445 -9.51 9.52 -9.13
CA LEU A 445 -9.87 10.92 -8.92
C LEU A 445 -11.35 11.03 -8.48
N TYR A 446 -12.16 11.80 -9.18
CA TYR A 446 -13.59 11.97 -8.92
C TYR A 446 -14.40 10.66 -8.97
N PHE A 447 -13.98 9.67 -9.76
CA PHE A 447 -14.66 8.38 -9.87
C PHE A 447 -14.28 7.38 -8.77
N ARG A 448 -13.28 7.69 -7.96
CA ARG A 448 -12.94 6.92 -6.77
C ARG A 448 -13.84 7.33 -5.60
N PRO A 449 -14.14 6.46 -4.60
CA PRO A 449 -14.83 6.88 -3.39
C PRO A 449 -14.20 8.15 -2.79
N HIS A 450 -15.03 9.14 -2.50
CA HIS A 450 -14.57 10.47 -2.08
C HIS A 450 -14.09 10.47 -0.62
N ASN A 451 -13.24 11.43 -0.28
CA ASN A 451 -12.80 11.64 1.11
C ASN A 451 -13.95 12.17 1.98
N GLU A 452 -14.84 13.04 1.48
CA GLU A 452 -16.13 13.32 2.11
C GLU A 452 -17.14 12.27 1.65
N PHE A 453 -17.72 11.51 2.60
CA PHE A 453 -18.63 10.42 2.25
C PHE A 453 -19.99 10.95 1.78
N GLU A 454 -20.35 10.65 0.55
CA GLU A 454 -21.52 11.23 -0.13
C GLU A 454 -22.88 10.84 0.50
N CYS A 455 -22.92 9.74 1.26
CA CYS A 455 -24.17 9.20 1.77
C CYS A 455 -24.54 9.76 3.14
N PHE A 456 -23.56 10.16 3.97
CA PHE A 456 -23.79 10.68 5.31
C PHE A 456 -23.04 11.99 5.53
N ARG A 457 -23.73 13.00 6.02
CA ARG A 457 -23.06 14.21 6.52
C ARG A 457 -22.19 13.86 7.73
N ASN A 458 -21.13 14.64 7.95
CA ASN A 458 -20.17 14.47 9.04
C ASN A 458 -19.46 13.11 9.02
N CYS A 459 -19.28 12.54 7.84
CA CYS A 459 -18.61 11.27 7.64
C CYS A 459 -17.54 11.38 6.55
N TYR A 460 -16.36 10.86 6.81
CA TYR A 460 -15.20 10.93 5.91
C TYR A 460 -14.60 9.56 5.71
N LEU A 461 -14.00 9.34 4.53
CA LEU A 461 -13.30 8.11 4.19
C LEU A 461 -11.80 8.37 4.06
N VAL A 462 -11.00 7.42 4.53
CA VAL A 462 -9.55 7.43 4.46
C VAL A 462 -9.03 6.05 4.09
N GLY A 463 -7.93 5.99 3.38
CA GLY A 463 -7.25 4.74 3.08
C GLY A 463 -7.20 4.39 1.59
N GLY A 464 -6.69 3.19 1.28
CA GLY A 464 -6.41 2.78 -0.09
C GLY A 464 -7.62 2.63 -1.02
N GLY A 465 -8.83 2.44 -0.48
CA GLY A 465 -10.07 2.36 -1.26
C GLY A 465 -10.68 3.71 -1.62
N THR A 466 -10.13 4.80 -1.10
CA THR A 466 -10.57 6.17 -1.30
C THR A 466 -9.50 6.97 -2.05
N HIS A 467 -9.81 8.18 -2.52
CA HIS A 467 -8.80 9.04 -3.14
C HIS A 467 -7.68 9.40 -2.13
N PRO A 468 -6.40 9.43 -2.55
CA PRO A 468 -5.84 9.20 -3.90
C PRO A 468 -5.69 7.73 -4.29
N GLY A 469 -5.67 6.77 -3.37
CA GLY A 469 -5.55 5.35 -3.68
C GLY A 469 -4.62 4.57 -2.75
N SER A 470 -4.19 3.40 -3.19
CA SER A 470 -3.36 2.47 -2.42
C SER A 470 -1.87 2.85 -2.44
N GLY A 471 -1.16 2.49 -1.38
CA GLY A 471 0.25 2.78 -1.13
C GLY A 471 0.42 3.69 0.08
N LEU A 472 1.48 3.52 0.88
CA LEU A 472 1.67 4.30 2.11
C LEU A 472 1.61 5.81 1.87
N PRO A 473 2.35 6.40 0.89
CA PRO A 473 2.32 7.84 0.67
C PRO A 473 0.92 8.37 0.32
N THR A 474 0.19 7.65 -0.54
CA THR A 474 -1.17 8.03 -0.94
C THR A 474 -2.18 7.85 0.21
N ILE A 475 -1.97 6.87 1.09
CA ILE A 475 -2.79 6.68 2.30
C ILE A 475 -2.55 7.82 3.30
N TYR A 476 -1.31 8.30 3.43
CA TYR A 476 -1.02 9.49 4.25
C TYR A 476 -1.74 10.72 3.70
N GLU A 477 -1.67 10.94 2.38
CA GLU A 477 -2.39 12.03 1.71
C GLU A 477 -3.91 11.91 1.89
N SER A 478 -4.47 10.71 1.82
CA SER A 478 -5.89 10.47 2.08
C SER A 478 -6.29 10.93 3.50
N GLY A 479 -5.48 10.60 4.50
CA GLY A 479 -5.67 11.05 5.89
C GLY A 479 -5.57 12.57 6.04
N ARG A 480 -4.57 13.19 5.38
CA ARG A 480 -4.37 14.64 5.35
C ARG A 480 -5.58 15.36 4.72
N ILE A 481 -6.03 14.91 3.54
CA ILE A 481 -7.17 15.51 2.83
C ILE A 481 -8.41 15.53 3.74
N SER A 482 -8.76 14.40 4.34
CA SER A 482 -9.94 14.30 5.22
C SER A 482 -9.80 15.19 6.46
N ALA A 483 -8.60 15.27 7.06
CA ALA A 483 -8.35 16.16 8.19
C ALA A 483 -8.49 17.64 7.79
N GLU A 484 -7.91 18.06 6.68
CA GLU A 484 -8.01 19.44 6.17
C GLU A 484 -9.45 19.84 5.82
N MET A 485 -10.26 18.90 5.27
CA MET A 485 -11.69 19.15 5.02
C MET A 485 -12.44 19.43 6.31
N ILE A 486 -12.19 18.68 7.38
CA ILE A 486 -12.79 18.91 8.70
C ILE A 486 -12.35 20.25 9.26
N LEU A 487 -11.05 20.58 9.20
CA LEU A 487 -10.51 21.86 9.65
C LEU A 487 -11.16 23.03 8.90
N ALA A 488 -11.23 22.95 7.56
CA ALA A 488 -11.84 23.98 6.74
C ALA A 488 -13.34 24.15 6.99
N LYS A 489 -14.08 23.06 7.22
CA LYS A 489 -15.50 23.08 7.56
C LYS A 489 -15.76 23.84 8.86
N HIS A 490 -14.98 23.56 9.88
CA HIS A 490 -15.19 24.19 11.19
C HIS A 490 -14.67 25.64 11.25
N ALA A 491 -13.65 25.99 10.46
CA ALA A 491 -13.20 27.38 10.33
C ALA A 491 -14.25 28.30 9.67
N ARG A 492 -15.10 27.77 8.77
CA ARG A 492 -16.19 28.53 8.12
C ARG A 492 -17.44 28.68 9.02
N GLY A 493 -17.54 27.88 10.04
CA GLY A 493 -18.68 27.91 10.99
C GLY A 493 -18.44 28.77 12.23
N MET A 494 -17.26 29.38 12.31
CA MET A 494 -16.91 30.44 13.26
C MET A 494 -17.02 31.80 12.62
#